data_7833307cc32dc8b6ec1424962875d7ad
#
_entry.id   7833307cc32dc8b6ec1424962875d7ad
#
_cell.length_a   1.000
_cell.length_b   1.000
_cell.length_c   1.000
_cell.angle_alpha   90.00
_cell.angle_beta   90.00
_cell.angle_gamma   90.00
#
_symmetry.space_group_name_H-M   'P 1'
#
loop_
_entity.id
_entity.type
_entity.pdbx_description
1 polymer ?
#
loop_
_entity_poly.entity_id
_entity_poly.type
_entity_poly.pdbx_seq_one_letter_code
_entity_poly.pdbx_strand_id
1 'polypeptide(L)'
;MSLRLRPLLALFLLAAAPAPLPFPLPGDPGAQCRAAIAAAERAFAIPAGLLAAIGVVESGRRGPDGRIDPWPWSIDAEGAGQVFATRPQAVAAVQALQARGVRSIDVGCLQVNLLHHPDAFATLDTAFDPATNAAYAARFLHDLHAQTGSWPDAAALYHSATPSLAAEYRRKVMAAWPAGLAAGAELSPSDGGGTLLPAVGGVSPGGGALPRLLPRPPQTSRFPALPPGPTGRTLAAYRLRPVPLAGN
;
A
#
# COMPACT_ATOMS: atom_id res chain seq x y z
N MET A 1 -67.42 18.36 61.08
CA MET A 1 -66.54 17.30 60.57
C MET A 1 -66.13 17.68 59.13
N SER A 2 -64.93 18.20 58.96
CA SER A 2 -64.44 18.71 57.66
C SER A 2 -63.44 17.70 57.10
N LEU A 3 -63.88 17.03 56.01
CA LEU A 3 -63.08 16.04 55.32
C LEU A 3 -62.13 16.76 54.36
N ARG A 4 -60.82 16.75 54.63
CA ARG A 4 -59.78 17.33 53.75
C ARG A 4 -59.38 16.30 52.68
N LEU A 5 -59.78 16.54 51.44
CA LEU A 5 -59.38 15.79 50.28
C LEU A 5 -57.93 16.15 49.95
N ARG A 6 -56.99 15.16 50.01
CA ARG A 6 -55.61 15.34 49.56
C ARG A 6 -55.54 15.03 48.07
N PRO A 7 -54.93 15.88 47.22
CA PRO A 7 -54.70 15.51 45.82
C PRO A 7 -53.53 14.56 45.72
N LEU A 8 -53.72 13.39 45.08
CA LEU A 8 -52.71 12.47 44.64
C LEU A 8 -52.00 13.05 43.42
N LEU A 9 -50.76 13.48 43.59
CA LEU A 9 -49.90 13.92 42.50
C LEU A 9 -49.36 12.68 41.78
N ALA A 10 -49.95 12.33 40.62
CA ALA A 10 -49.44 11.23 39.76
C ALA A 10 -48.18 11.73 39.01
N LEU A 11 -47.02 11.21 39.45
CA LEU A 11 -45.76 11.48 38.78
C LEU A 11 -45.66 10.62 37.53
N PHE A 12 -45.89 11.21 36.34
CA PHE A 12 -45.63 10.59 35.05
C PHE A 12 -44.14 10.53 34.80
N LEU A 13 -43.52 9.35 34.99
CA LEU A 13 -42.20 9.08 34.47
C LEU A 13 -42.27 8.97 32.95
N LEU A 14 -41.80 10.01 32.28
CA LEU A 14 -41.56 9.99 30.84
C LEU A 14 -40.33 9.08 30.60
N ALA A 15 -40.54 7.85 30.17
CA ALA A 15 -39.46 6.97 29.70
C ALA A 15 -38.92 7.55 28.40
N ALA A 16 -37.73 8.14 28.43
CA ALA A 16 -37.02 8.55 27.23
C ALA A 16 -36.69 7.30 26.39
N ALA A 17 -37.23 7.19 25.18
CA ALA A 17 -36.87 6.15 24.23
C ALA A 17 -35.36 6.28 23.91
N PRO A 18 -34.61 5.14 23.87
CA PRO A 18 -33.20 5.19 23.48
C PRO A 18 -33.11 5.77 22.07
N ALA A 19 -32.23 6.78 21.89
CA ALA A 19 -31.95 7.34 20.60
C ALA A 19 -31.45 6.23 19.66
N PRO A 20 -31.90 6.16 18.39
CA PRO A 20 -31.40 5.20 17.42
C PRO A 20 -29.88 5.38 17.33
N LEU A 21 -29.13 4.29 17.48
CA LEU A 21 -27.68 4.30 17.26
C LEU A 21 -27.42 4.84 15.84
N PRO A 22 -26.51 5.80 15.68
CA PRO A 22 -26.18 6.29 14.35
C PRO A 22 -25.72 5.09 13.51
N PHE A 23 -26.33 4.90 12.34
CA PHE A 23 -25.83 3.95 11.35
C PHE A 23 -24.32 4.20 11.22
N PRO A 24 -23.46 3.15 11.22
CA PRO A 24 -22.05 3.38 10.96
C PRO A 24 -21.95 4.11 9.62
N LEU A 25 -21.43 5.33 9.65
CA LEU A 25 -21.10 6.05 8.44
C LEU A 25 -20.23 5.12 7.58
N PRO A 26 -20.42 5.06 6.24
CA PRO A 26 -19.54 4.32 5.37
C PRO A 26 -18.11 4.67 5.79
N GLY A 27 -17.34 3.67 6.24
CA GLY A 27 -16.03 3.91 6.83
C GLY A 27 -15.19 4.80 5.92
N ASP A 28 -14.47 5.75 6.49
CA ASP A 28 -13.55 6.64 5.78
C ASP A 28 -12.75 5.84 4.74
N PRO A 29 -12.81 6.19 3.45
CA PRO A 29 -12.11 5.45 2.40
C PRO A 29 -10.61 5.35 2.64
N GLY A 30 -9.98 6.40 3.19
CA GLY A 30 -8.58 6.38 3.59
C GLY A 30 -8.30 5.38 4.71
N ALA A 31 -9.21 5.24 5.67
CA ALA A 31 -9.11 4.24 6.72
C ALA A 31 -9.19 2.81 6.18
N GLN A 32 -9.97 2.56 5.12
CA GLN A 32 -10.03 1.25 4.48
C GLN A 32 -8.67 0.89 3.86
N CYS A 33 -8.02 1.81 3.13
CA CYS A 33 -6.67 1.58 2.61
C CYS A 33 -5.66 1.35 3.75
N ARG A 34 -5.67 2.17 4.81
CA ARG A 34 -4.75 1.99 5.94
C ARG A 34 -4.88 0.61 6.58
N ALA A 35 -6.11 0.17 6.84
CA ALA A 35 -6.36 -1.13 7.45
C ALA A 35 -5.90 -2.29 6.56
N ALA A 36 -6.21 -2.22 5.26
CA ALA A 36 -5.82 -3.20 4.26
C ALA A 36 -4.29 -3.28 4.10
N ILE A 37 -3.63 -2.14 4.01
CA ILE A 37 -2.17 -2.04 3.88
C ILE A 37 -1.48 -2.62 5.13
N ALA A 38 -1.91 -2.24 6.34
CA ALA A 38 -1.33 -2.78 7.57
C ALA A 38 -1.53 -4.31 7.71
N ALA A 39 -2.66 -4.84 7.22
CA ALA A 39 -2.88 -6.29 7.17
C ALA A 39 -1.94 -6.97 6.16
N ALA A 40 -1.75 -6.37 4.99
CA ALA A 40 -0.88 -6.88 3.95
C ALA A 40 0.61 -6.84 4.36
N GLU A 41 1.08 -5.76 5.02
CA GLU A 41 2.44 -5.69 5.57
C GLU A 41 2.73 -6.86 6.50
N ARG A 42 1.80 -7.16 7.42
CA ARG A 42 1.96 -8.31 8.33
C ARG A 42 1.96 -9.65 7.61
N ALA A 43 1.06 -9.83 6.64
CA ALA A 43 0.92 -11.10 5.90
C ALA A 43 2.15 -11.43 5.05
N PHE A 44 2.86 -10.43 4.55
CA PHE A 44 4.03 -10.58 3.67
C PHE A 44 5.35 -10.23 4.37
N ALA A 45 5.35 -10.09 5.70
CA ALA A 45 6.53 -9.73 6.49
C ALA A 45 7.26 -8.48 5.97
N ILE A 46 6.51 -7.51 5.45
CA ILE A 46 7.03 -6.21 5.03
C ILE A 46 7.24 -5.36 6.29
N PRO A 47 8.34 -4.61 6.39
CA PRO A 47 8.57 -3.70 7.50
C PRO A 47 7.40 -2.73 7.69
N ALA A 48 6.96 -2.58 8.95
CA ALA A 48 5.80 -1.77 9.27
C ALA A 48 5.91 -0.35 8.70
N GLY A 49 4.86 0.10 8.03
CA GLY A 49 4.77 1.44 7.47
C GLY A 49 5.44 1.63 6.10
N LEU A 50 6.18 0.66 5.57
CA LEU A 50 6.81 0.79 4.25
C LEU A 50 5.78 0.79 3.11
N LEU A 51 4.87 -0.17 3.10
CA LEU A 51 3.81 -0.22 2.09
C LEU A 51 2.82 0.94 2.28
N ALA A 52 2.61 1.39 3.53
CA ALA A 52 1.84 2.59 3.81
C ALA A 52 2.50 3.85 3.23
N ALA A 53 3.83 3.97 3.34
CA ALA A 53 4.58 5.07 2.73
C ALA A 53 4.47 5.05 1.20
N ILE A 54 4.54 3.87 0.57
CA ILE A 54 4.28 3.70 -0.86
C ILE A 54 2.86 4.20 -1.18
N GLY A 55 1.83 3.72 -0.47
CA GLY A 55 0.45 4.14 -0.71
C GLY A 55 0.23 5.66 -0.57
N VAL A 56 0.89 6.31 0.39
CA VAL A 56 0.86 7.78 0.55
C VAL A 56 1.49 8.48 -0.65
N VAL A 57 2.59 7.96 -1.19
CA VAL A 57 3.24 8.52 -2.39
C VAL A 57 2.38 8.31 -3.63
N GLU A 58 1.70 7.17 -3.74
CA GLU A 58 0.93 6.75 -4.91
C GLU A 58 -0.44 7.44 -5.01
N SER A 59 -1.23 7.38 -3.95
CA SER A 59 -2.62 7.83 -3.97
C SER A 59 -3.02 8.72 -2.78
N GLY A 60 -2.02 9.25 -2.05
CA GLY A 60 -2.25 9.98 -0.82
C GLY A 60 -3.14 11.21 -0.97
N ARG A 61 -4.17 11.30 -0.15
CA ARG A 61 -5.07 12.46 -0.04
C ARG A 61 -5.13 12.95 1.39
N ARG A 62 -5.23 14.27 1.52
CA ARG A 62 -5.46 14.89 2.83
C ARG A 62 -6.93 14.74 3.22
N GLY A 63 -7.17 14.06 4.34
CA GLY A 63 -8.48 13.93 4.97
C GLY A 63 -8.90 15.19 5.75
N PRO A 64 -10.13 15.23 6.26
CA PRO A 64 -10.64 16.32 7.09
C PRO A 64 -9.87 16.51 8.40
N ASP A 65 -9.29 15.44 8.92
CA ASP A 65 -8.44 15.40 10.11
C ASP A 65 -6.99 15.88 9.86
N GLY A 66 -6.69 16.29 8.62
CA GLY A 66 -5.37 16.75 8.19
C GLY A 66 -4.37 15.63 7.87
N ARG A 67 -4.70 14.36 8.09
CA ARG A 67 -3.87 13.21 7.72
C ARG A 67 -3.83 13.03 6.22
N ILE A 68 -2.73 12.46 5.74
CA ILE A 68 -2.62 12.04 4.34
C ILE A 68 -2.70 10.52 4.32
N ASP A 69 -3.76 10.01 3.69
CA ASP A 69 -4.03 8.59 3.56
C ASP A 69 -4.13 8.17 2.09
N PRO A 70 -3.71 6.95 1.74
CA PRO A 70 -3.99 6.38 0.42
C PRO A 70 -5.49 6.36 0.15
N TRP A 71 -5.88 6.59 -1.12
CA TRP A 71 -7.29 6.64 -1.50
C TRP A 71 -7.67 5.47 -2.41
N PRO A 72 -8.70 4.67 -2.07
CA PRO A 72 -9.00 3.43 -2.78
C PRO A 72 -9.56 3.63 -4.20
N TRP A 73 -10.21 4.75 -4.45
CA TRP A 73 -10.87 5.03 -5.72
C TRP A 73 -10.14 6.14 -6.48
N SER A 74 -8.83 5.97 -6.57
CA SER A 74 -7.94 6.79 -7.41
C SER A 74 -7.53 6.01 -8.64
N ILE A 75 -7.41 6.72 -9.75
CA ILE A 75 -6.77 6.22 -10.97
C ILE A 75 -5.74 7.22 -11.45
N ASP A 76 -4.74 6.70 -12.15
CA ASP A 76 -3.91 7.49 -13.06
C ASP A 76 -3.97 6.86 -14.44
N ALA A 77 -4.32 7.64 -15.44
CA ALA A 77 -4.36 7.19 -16.81
C ALA A 77 -3.37 8.00 -17.64
N GLU A 78 -2.23 7.37 -17.98
CA GLU A 78 -1.17 8.02 -18.77
C GLU A 78 -0.68 9.33 -18.12
N GLY A 79 -0.75 9.43 -16.79
CA GLY A 79 -0.33 10.57 -16.02
C GLY A 79 -1.43 11.58 -15.70
N ALA A 80 -2.69 11.32 -16.07
CA ALA A 80 -3.85 12.11 -15.68
C ALA A 80 -4.53 11.48 -14.46
N GLY A 81 -4.11 11.91 -13.26
CA GLY A 81 -4.66 11.43 -12.00
C GLY A 81 -6.10 11.92 -11.77
N GLN A 82 -6.99 11.01 -11.37
CA GLN A 82 -8.37 11.30 -11.01
C GLN A 82 -8.74 10.59 -9.71
N VAL A 83 -9.69 11.17 -8.97
CA VAL A 83 -10.14 10.65 -7.70
C VAL A 83 -11.66 10.66 -7.66
N PHE A 84 -12.25 9.59 -7.18
CA PHE A 84 -13.69 9.38 -7.12
C PHE A 84 -14.17 9.26 -5.68
N ALA A 85 -15.44 9.56 -5.45
CA ALA A 85 -16.07 9.42 -4.15
C ALA A 85 -16.46 7.96 -3.85
N THR A 86 -16.67 7.15 -4.89
CA THR A 86 -17.17 5.77 -4.76
C THR A 86 -16.48 4.81 -5.73
N ARG A 87 -16.44 3.53 -5.35
CA ARG A 87 -15.93 2.44 -6.21
C ARG A 87 -16.64 2.38 -7.57
N PRO A 88 -17.98 2.39 -7.67
CA PRO A 88 -18.66 2.36 -8.97
C PRO A 88 -18.27 3.49 -9.92
N GLN A 89 -18.03 4.70 -9.40
CA GLN A 89 -17.55 5.81 -10.22
C GLN A 89 -16.14 5.55 -10.78
N ALA A 90 -15.23 5.04 -9.96
CA ALA A 90 -13.87 4.69 -10.40
C ALA A 90 -13.89 3.57 -11.45
N VAL A 91 -14.69 2.54 -11.23
CA VAL A 91 -14.89 1.43 -12.19
C VAL A 91 -15.41 1.95 -13.53
N ALA A 92 -16.47 2.77 -13.52
CA ALA A 92 -17.03 3.35 -14.74
C ALA A 92 -16.02 4.23 -15.49
N ALA A 93 -15.20 4.99 -14.76
CA ALA A 93 -14.15 5.81 -15.37
C ALA A 93 -13.08 4.97 -16.07
N VAL A 94 -12.61 3.88 -15.44
CA VAL A 94 -11.66 2.95 -16.07
C VAL A 94 -12.27 2.29 -17.31
N GLN A 95 -13.52 1.83 -17.25
CA GLN A 95 -14.22 1.25 -18.41
C GLN A 95 -14.32 2.25 -19.57
N ALA A 96 -14.66 3.51 -19.30
CA ALA A 96 -14.71 4.56 -20.29
C ALA A 96 -13.33 4.87 -20.91
N LEU A 97 -12.26 4.82 -20.12
CA LEU A 97 -10.89 4.98 -20.60
C LEU A 97 -10.48 3.81 -21.50
N GLN A 98 -10.75 2.57 -21.08
CA GLN A 98 -10.46 1.36 -21.86
C GLN A 98 -11.22 1.32 -23.17
N ALA A 99 -12.49 1.77 -23.20
CA ALA A 99 -13.29 1.88 -24.41
C ALA A 99 -12.69 2.88 -25.43
N ARG A 100 -11.92 3.88 -24.96
CA ARG A 100 -11.17 4.82 -25.81
C ARG A 100 -9.77 4.32 -26.17
N GLY A 101 -9.41 3.09 -25.79
CA GLY A 101 -8.11 2.49 -26.11
C GLY A 101 -6.98 2.82 -25.11
N VAL A 102 -7.27 3.54 -24.01
CA VAL A 102 -6.29 3.79 -22.95
C VAL A 102 -6.02 2.49 -22.20
N ARG A 103 -4.77 2.07 -22.13
CA ARG A 103 -4.37 0.79 -21.53
C ARG A 103 -3.58 0.95 -20.23
N SER A 104 -2.67 1.93 -20.18
CA SER A 104 -1.85 2.19 -18.99
C SER A 104 -2.66 2.99 -17.98
N ILE A 105 -3.25 2.26 -17.02
CA ILE A 105 -4.11 2.82 -15.98
C ILE A 105 -3.67 2.23 -14.65
N ASP A 106 -3.25 3.09 -13.73
CA ASP A 106 -2.93 2.74 -12.36
C ASP A 106 -4.20 2.84 -11.52
N VAL A 107 -4.45 1.91 -10.60
CA VAL A 107 -5.71 1.84 -9.85
C VAL A 107 -5.52 1.57 -8.35
N GLY A 108 -6.37 2.19 -7.55
CA GLY A 108 -6.55 1.85 -6.13
C GLY A 108 -5.53 2.46 -5.18
N CYS A 109 -5.51 1.97 -3.93
CA CYS A 109 -4.67 2.45 -2.84
C CYS A 109 -3.18 2.50 -3.19
N LEU A 110 -2.70 1.51 -3.92
CA LEU A 110 -1.29 1.28 -4.26
C LEU A 110 -0.98 1.49 -5.75
N GLN A 111 -1.91 2.04 -6.52
CA GLN A 111 -1.75 2.40 -7.95
C GLN A 111 -1.12 1.26 -8.77
N VAL A 112 -1.74 0.08 -8.70
CA VAL A 112 -1.34 -1.09 -9.49
C VAL A 112 -1.71 -0.86 -10.96
N ASN A 113 -0.73 -0.93 -11.86
CA ASN A 113 -0.93 -0.68 -13.29
C ASN A 113 -1.57 -1.89 -14.01
N LEU A 114 -2.73 -1.68 -14.62
CA LEU A 114 -3.50 -2.75 -15.28
C LEU A 114 -2.84 -3.27 -16.57
N LEU A 115 -2.00 -2.49 -17.23
CA LEU A 115 -1.27 -2.93 -18.42
C LEU A 115 -0.07 -3.81 -18.06
N HIS A 116 0.67 -3.43 -17.03
CA HIS A 116 1.87 -4.14 -16.62
C HIS A 116 1.57 -5.35 -15.74
N HIS A 117 0.39 -5.37 -15.11
CA HIS A 117 -0.08 -6.44 -14.24
C HIS A 117 -1.47 -6.95 -14.68
N PRO A 118 -1.60 -7.50 -15.91
CA PRO A 118 -2.90 -7.88 -16.47
C PRO A 118 -3.63 -8.96 -15.66
N ASP A 119 -2.90 -9.79 -14.93
CA ASP A 119 -3.45 -10.89 -14.12
C ASP A 119 -3.56 -10.52 -12.63
N ALA A 120 -3.37 -9.25 -12.26
CA ALA A 120 -3.43 -8.82 -10.87
C ALA A 120 -4.81 -8.99 -10.25
N PHE A 121 -5.84 -8.76 -11.04
CA PHE A 121 -7.22 -8.70 -10.58
C PHE A 121 -8.17 -9.41 -11.56
N ALA A 122 -9.12 -10.17 -11.03
CA ALA A 122 -10.13 -10.83 -11.84
C ALA A 122 -11.12 -9.85 -12.47
N THR A 123 -11.40 -8.73 -11.80
CA THR A 123 -12.33 -7.68 -12.24
C THR A 123 -11.87 -6.31 -11.78
N LEU A 124 -12.43 -5.24 -12.36
CA LEU A 124 -12.18 -3.88 -11.90
C LEU A 124 -12.72 -3.65 -10.47
N ASP A 125 -13.81 -4.29 -10.09
CA ASP A 125 -14.34 -4.21 -8.72
C ASP A 125 -13.33 -4.74 -7.71
N THR A 126 -12.66 -5.86 -8.01
CA THR A 126 -11.60 -6.41 -7.16
C THR A 126 -10.32 -5.57 -7.18
N ALA A 127 -10.03 -4.89 -8.30
CA ALA A 127 -8.91 -3.96 -8.40
C ALA A 127 -9.07 -2.74 -7.48
N PHE A 128 -10.30 -2.27 -7.27
CA PHE A 128 -10.64 -1.16 -6.37
C PHE A 128 -11.04 -1.61 -4.96
N ASP A 129 -11.01 -2.91 -4.67
CA ASP A 129 -11.15 -3.40 -3.30
C ASP A 129 -9.85 -3.18 -2.53
N PRO A 130 -9.87 -2.44 -1.40
CA PRO A 130 -8.65 -2.10 -0.69
C PRO A 130 -7.83 -3.31 -0.24
N ALA A 131 -8.49 -4.40 0.20
CA ALA A 131 -7.80 -5.59 0.67
C ALA A 131 -7.10 -6.33 -0.48
N THR A 132 -7.80 -6.50 -1.59
CA THR A 132 -7.26 -7.16 -2.79
C THR A 132 -6.14 -6.34 -3.42
N ASN A 133 -6.30 -5.02 -3.54
CA ASN A 133 -5.30 -4.11 -4.07
C ASN A 133 -4.01 -4.11 -3.21
N ALA A 134 -4.16 -4.00 -1.88
CA ALA A 134 -3.03 -4.02 -0.96
C ALA A 134 -2.33 -5.39 -0.92
N ALA A 135 -3.05 -6.50 -0.97
CA ALA A 135 -2.46 -7.84 -0.98
C ALA A 135 -1.64 -8.09 -2.25
N TYR A 136 -2.12 -7.64 -3.42
CA TYR A 136 -1.35 -7.73 -4.65
C TYR A 136 -0.07 -6.91 -4.59
N ALA A 137 -0.17 -5.65 -4.20
CA ALA A 137 0.96 -4.73 -4.06
C ALA A 137 2.01 -5.23 -3.06
N ALA A 138 1.56 -5.78 -1.93
CA ALA A 138 2.44 -6.37 -0.93
C ALA A 138 3.22 -7.58 -1.48
N ARG A 139 2.54 -8.49 -2.18
CA ARG A 139 3.21 -9.61 -2.84
C ARG A 139 4.25 -9.13 -3.84
N PHE A 140 3.89 -8.17 -4.69
CA PHE A 140 4.80 -7.61 -5.67
C PHE A 140 6.04 -6.96 -5.02
N LEU A 141 5.85 -6.16 -3.97
CA LEU A 141 6.95 -5.55 -3.22
C LEU A 141 7.84 -6.61 -2.54
N HIS A 142 7.23 -7.67 -1.97
CA HIS A 142 7.95 -8.78 -1.38
C HIS A 142 8.81 -9.53 -2.43
N ASP A 143 8.26 -9.77 -3.61
CA ASP A 143 8.99 -10.42 -4.71
C ASP A 143 10.17 -9.55 -5.20
N LEU A 144 10.00 -8.23 -5.24
CA LEU A 144 11.09 -7.29 -5.52
C LEU A 144 12.16 -7.31 -4.42
N HIS A 145 11.76 -7.42 -3.14
CA HIS A 145 12.69 -7.56 -2.04
C HIS A 145 13.48 -8.87 -2.14
N ALA A 146 12.84 -9.97 -2.50
CA ALA A 146 13.54 -11.24 -2.73
C ALA A 146 14.61 -11.17 -3.85
N GLN A 147 14.42 -10.25 -4.82
CA GLN A 147 15.39 -10.02 -5.91
C GLN A 147 16.54 -9.09 -5.50
N THR A 148 16.25 -8.06 -4.70
CA THR A 148 17.21 -7.00 -4.37
C THR A 148 17.95 -7.23 -3.05
N GLY A 149 17.34 -7.97 -2.12
CA GLY A 149 17.82 -8.12 -0.74
C GLY A 149 17.69 -6.86 0.10
N SER A 150 17.03 -5.80 -0.41
CA SER A 150 16.94 -4.48 0.21
C SER A 150 15.54 -3.90 0.05
N TRP A 151 14.87 -3.58 1.15
CA TRP A 151 13.56 -2.93 1.12
C TRP A 151 13.56 -1.56 0.44
N PRO A 152 14.55 -0.67 0.66
CA PRO A 152 14.65 0.57 -0.09
C PRO A 152 14.80 0.38 -1.60
N ASP A 153 15.54 -0.64 -2.04
CA ASP A 153 15.72 -0.91 -3.47
C ASP A 153 14.49 -1.62 -4.06
N ALA A 154 13.84 -2.48 -3.31
CA ALA A 154 12.53 -3.05 -3.68
C ALA A 154 11.48 -1.94 -3.88
N ALA A 155 11.41 -0.98 -2.96
CA ALA A 155 10.53 0.18 -3.09
C ALA A 155 10.87 1.03 -4.33
N ALA A 156 12.14 1.21 -4.65
CA ALA A 156 12.57 1.91 -5.87
C ALA A 156 12.03 1.22 -7.13
N LEU A 157 12.21 -0.10 -7.21
CA LEU A 157 11.78 -0.92 -8.35
C LEU A 157 10.26 -1.09 -8.44
N TYR A 158 9.54 -0.91 -7.34
CA TYR A 158 8.08 -0.91 -7.34
C TYR A 158 7.50 0.07 -8.36
N HIS A 159 8.13 1.23 -8.49
CA HIS A 159 7.71 2.29 -9.38
C HIS A 159 8.33 2.18 -10.79
N SER A 160 9.62 1.88 -10.90
CA SER A 160 10.30 1.86 -12.18
C SER A 160 11.64 1.13 -12.12
N ALA A 161 11.97 0.40 -13.19
CA ALA A 161 13.30 -0.14 -13.40
C ALA A 161 14.29 0.90 -13.99
N THR A 162 13.83 2.09 -14.39
CA THR A 162 14.71 3.17 -14.88
C THR A 162 15.46 3.80 -13.71
N PRO A 163 16.81 3.76 -13.68
CA PRO A 163 17.59 4.12 -12.48
C PRO A 163 17.29 5.51 -11.90
N SER A 164 17.13 6.53 -12.75
CA SER A 164 16.84 7.90 -12.31
C SER A 164 15.44 8.01 -11.67
N LEU A 165 14.43 7.37 -12.25
CA LEU A 165 13.06 7.36 -11.73
C LEU A 165 12.99 6.54 -10.44
N ALA A 166 13.63 5.37 -10.41
CA ALA A 166 13.74 4.51 -9.22
C ALA A 166 14.37 5.27 -8.04
N ALA A 167 15.50 5.97 -8.27
CA ALA A 167 16.17 6.73 -7.23
C ALA A 167 15.32 7.90 -6.69
N GLU A 168 14.62 8.61 -7.56
CA GLU A 168 13.71 9.68 -7.15
C GLU A 168 12.55 9.15 -6.33
N TYR A 169 11.93 8.08 -6.79
CA TYR A 169 10.83 7.44 -6.10
C TYR A 169 11.25 6.92 -4.71
N ARG A 170 12.41 6.23 -4.63
CA ARG A 170 12.99 5.80 -3.35
C ARG A 170 13.09 6.95 -2.36
N ARG A 171 13.60 8.12 -2.77
CA ARG A 171 13.70 9.28 -1.87
C ARG A 171 12.33 9.70 -1.32
N LYS A 172 11.28 9.68 -2.16
CA LYS A 172 9.92 10.04 -1.75
C LYS A 172 9.36 9.05 -0.75
N VAL A 173 9.50 7.75 -1.02
CA VAL A 173 9.03 6.70 -0.11
C VAL A 173 9.78 6.74 1.21
N MET A 174 11.11 6.86 1.19
CA MET A 174 11.91 6.93 2.42
C MET A 174 11.58 8.18 3.25
N ALA A 175 11.26 9.31 2.62
CA ALA A 175 10.80 10.49 3.33
C ALA A 175 9.40 10.34 3.95
N ALA A 176 8.55 9.50 3.36
CA ALA A 176 7.21 9.19 3.88
C ALA A 176 7.23 8.06 4.91
N TRP A 177 8.24 7.19 4.87
CA TRP A 177 8.37 6.07 5.81
C TRP A 177 8.92 6.57 7.15
N PRO A 178 8.24 6.30 8.29
CA PRO A 178 8.66 6.81 9.59
C PRO A 178 10.10 6.38 9.93
N ALA A 179 10.95 7.34 10.26
CA ALA A 179 12.39 7.13 10.44
C ALA A 179 12.76 6.02 11.45
N GLY A 180 11.99 5.89 12.53
CA GLY A 180 12.21 4.83 13.53
C GLY A 180 11.90 3.41 13.03
N LEU A 181 11.04 3.27 12.02
CA LEU A 181 10.71 1.98 11.41
C LEU A 181 11.67 1.64 10.26
N ALA A 182 12.13 2.63 9.51
CA ALA A 182 13.11 2.48 8.45
C ALA A 182 14.45 1.93 8.99
N ALA A 183 14.94 2.48 10.09
CA ALA A 183 16.18 2.02 10.73
C ALA A 183 16.12 0.57 11.21
N GLY A 184 14.94 0.11 11.68
CA GLY A 184 14.73 -1.28 12.10
C GLY A 184 14.75 -2.28 10.93
N ALA A 185 14.36 -1.85 9.73
CA ALA A 185 14.33 -2.71 8.54
C ALA A 185 15.72 -2.97 7.95
N GLU A 186 16.65 -2.04 8.13
CA GLU A 186 18.05 -2.22 7.69
C GLU A 186 18.88 -3.06 8.67
N LEU A 187 18.40 -3.21 9.91
CA LEU A 187 19.07 -3.94 10.98
C LEU A 187 18.56 -5.37 11.17
N SER A 188 17.68 -5.87 10.32
CA SER A 188 17.32 -7.29 10.34
C SER A 188 18.44 -8.09 9.68
N PRO A 189 19.39 -8.67 10.47
CA PRO A 189 20.30 -9.64 9.90
C PRO A 189 19.45 -10.88 9.58
N SER A 190 19.62 -11.41 8.40
CA SER A 190 19.26 -12.78 8.12
C SER A 190 19.80 -13.66 9.24
N ASP A 191 18.90 -14.34 9.94
CA ASP A 191 19.13 -15.26 11.06
C ASP A 191 20.50 -15.93 11.08
N GLY A 192 21.32 -15.51 12.02
CA GLY A 192 22.43 -16.24 12.55
C GLY A 192 22.28 -16.30 14.06
N GLY A 193 21.48 -17.23 14.58
CA GLY A 193 21.43 -17.56 16.00
C GLY A 193 22.83 -17.88 16.53
N GLY A 194 23.43 -16.96 17.25
CA GLY A 194 24.68 -17.11 17.97
C GLY A 194 24.50 -16.76 19.42
N THR A 195 24.13 -17.74 20.23
CA THR A 195 24.24 -17.72 21.68
C THR A 195 25.69 -17.46 22.06
N LEU A 196 25.96 -16.32 22.72
CA LEU A 196 27.24 -16.05 23.35
C LEU A 196 27.40 -16.97 24.57
N LEU A 197 28.28 -17.94 24.47
CA LEU A 197 28.93 -18.63 25.61
C LEU A 197 30.40 -18.21 25.67
N PRO A 198 30.97 -18.10 26.91
CA PRO A 198 32.30 -17.53 27.10
C PRO A 198 33.43 -18.41 26.65
N ALA A 199 34.51 -17.79 26.22
CA ALA A 199 35.72 -18.39 25.72
C ALA A 199 36.45 -19.23 26.77
N VAL A 200 36.80 -20.49 26.42
CA VAL A 200 37.91 -21.26 27.03
C VAL A 200 38.72 -21.89 25.89
N GLY A 201 39.99 -21.60 25.91
CA GLY A 201 41.21 -22.06 25.32
C GLY A 201 41.25 -23.12 24.23
N GLY A 202 41.94 -22.77 23.17
CA GLY A 202 42.98 -23.42 22.40
C GLY A 202 42.79 -24.86 21.93
N VAL A 203 42.92 -25.03 20.63
CA VAL A 203 43.85 -25.93 19.90
C VAL A 203 43.51 -25.87 18.39
N SER A 204 44.46 -25.50 17.55
CA SER A 204 44.50 -25.80 16.09
C SER A 204 45.43 -27.05 15.91
N PRO A 205 45.49 -27.72 14.75
CA PRO A 205 44.89 -27.52 13.43
C PRO A 205 44.30 -28.80 12.78
N GLY A 206 43.42 -28.65 11.82
CA GLY A 206 42.98 -29.74 10.98
C GLY A 206 42.27 -29.20 9.74
N GLY A 207 42.96 -29.23 8.58
CA GLY A 207 42.42 -28.79 7.31
C GLY A 207 41.23 -29.65 6.87
N GLY A 208 40.07 -29.05 6.88
CA GLY A 208 38.85 -29.59 6.29
C GLY A 208 38.40 -28.68 5.13
N ALA A 209 38.38 -29.24 3.93
CA ALA A 209 37.94 -28.57 2.72
C ALA A 209 36.51 -28.06 2.90
N LEU A 210 36.32 -26.76 2.65
CA LEU A 210 35.00 -26.15 2.58
C LEU A 210 34.15 -26.85 1.53
N PRO A 211 32.88 -27.20 1.82
CA PRO A 211 31.98 -27.71 0.81
C PRO A 211 31.78 -26.64 -0.27
N ARG A 212 32.14 -27.03 -1.50
CA ARG A 212 31.96 -26.22 -2.69
C ARG A 212 30.45 -25.97 -2.88
N LEU A 213 29.99 -24.74 -2.58
CA LEU A 213 28.66 -24.32 -2.89
C LEU A 213 28.44 -24.48 -4.39
N LEU A 214 27.60 -25.44 -4.76
CA LEU A 214 27.13 -25.58 -6.14
C LEU A 214 26.43 -24.27 -6.50
N PRO A 215 26.66 -23.69 -7.69
CA PRO A 215 25.93 -22.51 -8.13
C PRO A 215 24.44 -22.84 -8.16
N ARG A 216 23.67 -22.06 -7.44
CA ARG A 216 22.20 -22.11 -7.45
C ARG A 216 21.76 -21.91 -8.90
N PRO A 217 20.93 -22.79 -9.48
CA PRO A 217 20.42 -22.57 -10.83
C PRO A 217 19.71 -21.23 -10.89
N PRO A 218 19.83 -20.47 -12.00
CA PRO A 218 19.14 -19.21 -12.15
C PRO A 218 17.66 -19.49 -11.99
N GLN A 219 17.04 -18.86 -10.98
CA GLN A 219 15.59 -18.87 -10.85
C GLN A 219 15.08 -18.07 -12.05
N THR A 220 14.55 -18.76 -13.03
CA THR A 220 13.80 -18.11 -14.12
C THR A 220 12.66 -17.37 -13.47
N SER A 221 12.79 -16.06 -13.39
CA SER A 221 11.71 -15.17 -13.02
C SER A 221 10.48 -15.57 -13.82
N ARG A 222 9.35 -15.86 -13.16
CA ARG A 222 8.06 -16.11 -13.82
C ARG A 222 7.52 -14.87 -14.53
N PHE A 223 8.18 -13.75 -14.33
CA PHE A 223 7.87 -12.51 -15.02
C PHE A 223 8.93 -12.33 -16.12
N PRO A 224 8.52 -12.30 -17.41
CA PRO A 224 9.42 -11.90 -18.46
C PRO A 224 10.00 -10.54 -18.10
N ALA A 225 11.32 -10.37 -18.33
CA ALA A 225 11.94 -9.05 -18.25
C ALA A 225 11.08 -8.09 -19.06
N LEU A 226 10.57 -7.03 -18.40
CA LEU A 226 9.76 -6.03 -19.07
C LEU A 226 10.59 -5.49 -20.22
N PRO A 227 10.09 -5.53 -21.48
CA PRO A 227 10.76 -4.84 -22.57
C PRO A 227 10.89 -3.36 -22.18
N PRO A 228 11.96 -2.67 -22.60
CA PRO A 228 12.06 -1.23 -22.40
C PRO A 228 10.87 -0.57 -23.11
N GLY A 229 9.80 -0.34 -22.34
CA GLY A 229 8.61 0.34 -22.82
C GLY A 229 8.91 1.81 -23.03
N PRO A 230 8.18 2.49 -23.93
CA PRO A 230 8.21 3.94 -23.99
C PRO A 230 7.92 4.47 -22.59
N THR A 231 8.70 5.43 -22.14
CA THR A 231 8.74 6.03 -20.82
C THR A 231 7.33 6.25 -20.25
N GLY A 232 6.79 5.22 -19.58
CA GLY A 232 5.52 5.30 -18.86
C GLY A 232 5.64 6.35 -17.77
N ARG A 233 4.91 7.43 -17.90
CA ARG A 233 4.86 8.48 -16.89
C ARG A 233 3.86 8.04 -15.83
N THR A 234 4.34 7.74 -14.63
CA THR A 234 3.49 7.47 -13.48
C THR A 234 2.99 8.80 -12.87
N LEU A 235 2.00 8.75 -12.00
CA LEU A 235 1.51 9.89 -11.21
C LEU A 235 2.66 10.73 -10.61
N ALA A 236 3.73 10.07 -10.16
CA ALA A 236 4.90 10.73 -9.62
C ALA A 236 5.66 11.54 -10.66
N ALA A 237 5.78 11.05 -11.89
CA ALA A 237 6.44 11.77 -12.98
C ALA A 237 5.61 12.99 -13.44
N TYR A 238 4.28 12.90 -13.36
CA TYR A 238 3.37 13.99 -13.74
C TYR A 238 3.24 15.08 -12.69
N ARG A 239 3.34 14.76 -11.40
CA ARG A 239 3.39 15.79 -10.34
C ARG A 239 4.61 16.73 -10.49
N LEU A 240 5.63 16.32 -11.21
CA LEU A 240 6.82 17.13 -11.49
C LEU A 240 6.72 17.96 -12.78
N ARG A 241 5.80 17.62 -13.68
CA ARG A 241 5.53 18.39 -14.91
C ARG A 241 4.03 18.29 -15.24
N PRO A 242 3.19 19.13 -14.62
CA PRO A 242 1.80 19.22 -15.04
C PRO A 242 1.75 19.61 -16.52
N VAL A 243 1.10 18.80 -17.33
CA VAL A 243 0.77 19.20 -18.71
C VAL A 243 -0.30 20.27 -18.60
N PRO A 244 -0.10 21.45 -19.18
CA PRO A 244 -1.17 22.43 -19.26
C PRO A 244 -2.35 21.78 -19.99
N LEU A 245 -3.52 21.75 -19.33
CA LEU A 245 -4.77 21.42 -20.00
C LEU A 245 -4.91 22.40 -21.14
N ALA A 246 -5.01 21.89 -22.37
CA ALA A 246 -5.36 22.73 -23.51
C ALA A 246 -6.71 23.36 -23.18
N GLY A 247 -6.69 24.67 -22.96
CA GLY A 247 -7.90 25.42 -22.71
C GLY A 247 -8.82 25.34 -23.93
N ASN A 248 -10.10 25.15 -23.66
CA ASN A 248 -11.16 25.47 -24.62
C ASN A 248 -11.10 26.96 -24.94
#